data_f6e580501dc79664069afae570e4ef2e
#
_entry.id   f6e580501dc79664069afae570e4ef2e
#
_cell.length_a   1.000
_cell.length_b   1.000
_cell.length_c   1.000
_cell.angle_alpha   90.00
_cell.angle_beta   90.00
_cell.angle_gamma   90.00
#
_symmetry.space_group_name_H-M   'P 1'
#
loop_
_entity.id
_entity.type
_entity.pdbx_description
1 polymer ?
#
loop_
_entity_poly.entity_id
_entity_poly.type
_entity_poly.pdbx_seq_one_letter_code
_entity_poly.pdbx_strand_id
1 'polypeptide(L)'
;MPEKAWGEGCTQHDFMLKDECLVLNYNDEVIGSDNKYNVHKFIAGQPKGVVHRAFSVMLFDAEGRLLLQQRAASKVTFPKVWTNTCCSHPLHGQTPEEVDATPTSEKDEPTGVKNAAVRKLLHELGIPIGTLEPSRFKYMGRVHYWAADCVTHGADAPWGEHEVDYLLIAKLKKGEACPMTPNPDEVMAVKWVSEKELKEGMARGSDMELWSPWFRTIANDAELLGRWWQDLDGAFKLKPYLPIKRFDAPPEHCKPGPHTGAASTELSDLYAAEQKLAWASTERKALTLRLEREARRRDLTMPVGVVDPEKKQGAYGKVPTHSHSKLDQLSRVDEVVAALRLKFGGSMLKALPAQFTADDVVWCDVKLGEVSRSFAAVIRQLPPTLVLDILIFYLVLRALDTIEDDMTFFAGEEHIKCQHLRAFGRKYLGDATWHLDGVGEGAERALLEEVRA
;
A
#
# COMPACT_ATOMS: atom_id res chain seq x y z
N MET A 1 -20.12 -12.93 -23.85
CA MET A 1 -19.78 -11.50 -24.05
C MET A 1 -18.29 -11.45 -24.18
N PRO A 2 -17.69 -10.64 -25.07
CA PRO A 2 -16.25 -10.47 -25.07
C PRO A 2 -15.82 -9.95 -23.69
N GLU A 3 -14.78 -10.53 -23.14
CA GLU A 3 -14.19 -10.11 -21.88
C GLU A 3 -13.73 -8.66 -22.02
N LYS A 4 -14.19 -7.77 -21.12
CA LYS A 4 -13.80 -6.35 -21.17
C LYS A 4 -12.30 -6.23 -21.00
N ALA A 5 -11.67 -5.38 -21.81
CA ALA A 5 -10.26 -5.06 -21.62
C ALA A 5 -10.05 -4.42 -20.23
N TRP A 6 -8.90 -4.71 -19.62
CA TRP A 6 -8.55 -4.12 -18.33
C TRP A 6 -8.66 -2.58 -18.38
N GLY A 7 -9.35 -1.99 -17.40
CA GLY A 7 -9.54 -0.54 -17.31
C GLY A 7 -10.61 0.05 -18.23
N GLU A 8 -11.31 -0.74 -19.05
CA GLU A 8 -12.35 -0.23 -19.95
C GLU A 8 -13.48 0.44 -19.20
N GLY A 9 -13.70 1.73 -19.47
CA GLY A 9 -14.73 2.56 -18.82
C GLY A 9 -14.35 3.09 -17.43
N CYS A 10 -13.09 2.93 -16.98
CA CYS A 10 -12.58 3.51 -15.74
C CYS A 10 -12.02 4.92 -16.00
N THR A 11 -12.27 5.84 -15.08
CA THR A 11 -11.66 7.18 -15.03
C THR A 11 -10.34 7.14 -14.26
N GLN A 12 -9.53 8.22 -14.36
CA GLN A 12 -8.31 8.37 -13.53
C GLN A 12 -8.63 8.25 -12.03
N HIS A 13 -9.78 8.76 -11.60
CA HIS A 13 -10.21 8.63 -10.20
C HIS A 13 -10.51 7.17 -9.82
N ASP A 14 -11.13 6.40 -10.70
CA ASP A 14 -11.39 4.98 -10.46
C ASP A 14 -10.09 4.20 -10.29
N PHE A 15 -9.07 4.47 -11.12
CA PHE A 15 -7.75 3.86 -10.98
C PHE A 15 -7.06 4.24 -9.66
N MET A 16 -7.22 5.49 -9.19
CA MET A 16 -6.66 5.91 -7.91
C MET A 16 -7.22 5.10 -6.73
N LEU A 17 -8.48 4.68 -6.79
CA LEU A 17 -9.14 3.97 -5.69
C LEU A 17 -9.10 2.44 -5.81
N LYS A 18 -9.02 1.90 -7.04
CA LYS A 18 -9.13 0.45 -7.30
C LYS A 18 -7.78 -0.24 -7.51
N ASP A 19 -6.78 0.48 -8.03
CA ASP A 19 -5.48 -0.09 -8.31
C ASP A 19 -4.70 -0.31 -7.01
N GLU A 20 -4.48 -1.57 -6.64
CA GLU A 20 -3.74 -1.98 -5.45
C GLU A 20 -2.25 -2.07 -5.76
N CYS A 21 -1.50 -1.00 -5.51
CA CYS A 21 -0.05 -0.95 -5.66
C CYS A 21 0.66 -1.77 -4.59
N LEU A 22 1.82 -2.33 -4.91
CA LEU A 22 2.62 -3.14 -3.98
C LEU A 22 3.42 -2.22 -3.07
N VAL A 23 3.09 -2.21 -1.78
CA VAL A 23 3.82 -1.45 -0.75
C VAL A 23 5.08 -2.20 -0.36
N LEU A 24 6.21 -1.48 -0.30
CA LEU A 24 7.54 -2.03 -0.08
C LEU A 24 8.20 -1.48 1.18
N ASN A 25 9.18 -2.24 1.68
CA ASN A 25 10.27 -1.65 2.45
C ASN A 25 11.42 -1.19 1.50
N TYR A 26 12.44 -0.53 2.05
CA TYR A 26 13.56 -0.02 1.24
C TYR A 26 14.50 -1.11 0.66
N ASN A 27 14.29 -2.37 1.01
CA ASN A 27 14.96 -3.52 0.40
C ASN A 27 14.18 -4.13 -0.76
N ASP A 28 13.04 -3.49 -1.17
CA ASP A 28 12.14 -3.98 -2.20
C ASP A 28 11.37 -5.26 -1.79
N GLU A 29 11.24 -5.53 -0.51
CA GLU A 29 10.39 -6.61 -0.03
C GLU A 29 8.95 -6.12 0.03
N VAL A 30 8.03 -6.88 -0.54
CA VAL A 30 6.59 -6.56 -0.53
C VAL A 30 6.06 -6.76 0.89
N ILE A 31 5.68 -5.68 1.53
CA ILE A 31 5.13 -5.67 2.88
C ILE A 31 3.60 -5.50 2.91
N GLY A 32 2.98 -5.24 1.77
CA GLY A 32 1.54 -5.06 1.65
C GLY A 32 1.12 -4.58 0.28
N SER A 33 -0.14 -4.16 0.21
CA SER A 33 -0.69 -3.39 -0.91
C SER A 33 -1.58 -2.27 -0.36
N ASP A 34 -1.66 -1.18 -1.09
CA ASP A 34 -2.61 -0.10 -0.82
C ASP A 34 -3.03 0.52 -2.15
N ASN A 35 -4.17 1.22 -2.13
CA ASN A 35 -4.66 1.83 -3.35
C ASN A 35 -3.72 2.93 -3.84
N LYS A 36 -3.79 3.18 -5.14
CA LYS A 36 -2.94 4.16 -5.81
C LYS A 36 -3.05 5.56 -5.21
N TYR A 37 -4.22 5.97 -4.72
CA TYR A 37 -4.43 7.24 -4.05
C TYR A 37 -3.54 7.39 -2.81
N ASN A 38 -3.52 6.38 -1.94
CA ASN A 38 -2.78 6.42 -0.69
C ASN A 38 -1.26 6.39 -0.91
N VAL A 39 -0.78 5.55 -1.84
CA VAL A 39 0.67 5.41 -2.06
C VAL A 39 1.30 6.63 -2.73
N HIS A 40 0.52 7.41 -3.50
CA HIS A 40 1.00 8.64 -4.15
C HIS A 40 0.78 9.90 -3.33
N LYS A 41 0.04 9.80 -2.20
CA LYS A 41 -0.27 10.98 -1.40
C LYS A 41 0.87 11.29 -0.44
N PHE A 42 1.40 12.49 -0.52
CA PHE A 42 2.38 13.04 0.39
C PHE A 42 1.65 13.80 1.49
N ILE A 43 1.80 13.39 2.74
CA ILE A 43 1.12 13.95 3.90
C ILE A 43 2.11 14.35 4.99
N ALA A 44 1.71 15.26 5.86
CA ALA A 44 2.48 15.61 7.04
C ALA A 44 2.73 14.35 7.90
N GLY A 45 3.99 14.12 8.29
CA GLY A 45 4.41 12.89 9.00
C GLY A 45 4.82 11.72 8.09
N GLN A 46 4.48 11.78 6.80
CA GLN A 46 4.97 10.87 5.76
C GLN A 46 5.42 11.70 4.54
N PRO A 47 6.42 12.53 4.69
CA PRO A 47 6.73 13.62 3.74
C PRO A 47 7.17 13.13 2.35
N LYS A 48 7.60 11.90 2.21
CA LYS A 48 8.03 11.30 0.94
C LYS A 48 7.04 10.27 0.40
N GLY A 49 5.84 10.20 0.98
CA GLY A 49 4.85 9.21 0.61
C GLY A 49 5.25 7.77 0.98
N VAL A 50 4.49 6.81 0.47
CA VAL A 50 4.68 5.38 0.72
C VAL A 50 5.54 4.78 -0.38
N VAL A 51 6.59 4.03 0.01
CA VAL A 51 7.41 3.30 -0.96
C VAL A 51 6.59 2.20 -1.61
N HIS A 52 6.55 2.19 -2.93
CA HIS A 52 5.82 1.18 -3.68
C HIS A 52 6.57 0.75 -4.93
N ARG A 53 6.18 -0.40 -5.51
CA ARG A 53 6.86 -0.95 -6.69
C ARG A 53 6.34 -0.33 -7.95
N ALA A 54 7.28 0.03 -8.84
CA ALA A 54 7.00 0.54 -10.16
C ALA A 54 7.84 -0.18 -11.23
N PHE A 55 7.58 0.16 -12.48
CA PHE A 55 8.42 -0.24 -13.60
C PHE A 55 8.50 0.86 -14.66
N SER A 56 9.64 0.93 -15.31
CA SER A 56 9.90 1.78 -16.46
C SER A 56 10.31 0.95 -17.67
N VAL A 57 9.56 1.06 -18.76
CA VAL A 57 9.87 0.42 -20.05
C VAL A 57 10.58 1.41 -20.95
N MET A 58 11.70 1.02 -21.53
CA MET A 58 12.37 1.67 -22.64
C MET A 58 12.25 0.76 -23.87
N LEU A 59 11.35 1.11 -24.80
CA LEU A 59 11.14 0.40 -26.07
C LEU A 59 11.94 1.07 -27.18
N PHE A 60 12.82 0.29 -27.81
CA PHE A 60 13.61 0.72 -28.95
C PHE A 60 13.07 0.13 -30.23
N ASP A 61 13.11 0.90 -31.31
CA ASP A 61 12.88 0.37 -32.66
C ASP A 61 14.12 -0.36 -33.21
N ALA A 62 13.99 -0.87 -34.43
CA ALA A 62 15.07 -1.59 -35.08
C ALA A 62 16.29 -0.69 -35.40
N GLU A 63 16.08 0.60 -35.56
CA GLU A 63 17.08 1.64 -35.83
C GLU A 63 17.72 2.17 -34.52
N GLY A 64 17.26 1.70 -33.34
CA GLY A 64 17.77 2.10 -32.04
C GLY A 64 17.20 3.41 -31.53
N ARG A 65 16.07 3.90 -32.07
CA ARG A 65 15.37 5.06 -31.52
C ARG A 65 14.48 4.62 -30.35
N LEU A 66 14.41 5.42 -29.30
CA LEU A 66 13.59 5.20 -28.12
C LEU A 66 12.19 5.79 -28.30
N LEU A 67 11.16 5.03 -28.02
CA LEU A 67 9.80 5.52 -27.96
C LEU A 67 9.58 6.30 -26.66
N LEU A 68 9.21 7.56 -26.77
CA LEU A 68 8.78 8.41 -25.65
C LEU A 68 7.29 8.62 -25.70
N GLN A 69 6.68 8.83 -24.52
CA GLN A 69 5.31 9.32 -24.40
C GLN A 69 5.26 10.65 -23.66
N GLN A 70 4.25 11.45 -23.95
CA GLN A 70 3.86 12.61 -23.16
C GLN A 70 2.61 12.27 -22.37
N ARG A 71 2.68 12.38 -21.04
CA ARG A 71 1.57 12.04 -20.15
C ARG A 71 0.38 12.96 -20.36
N ALA A 72 -0.84 12.41 -20.25
CA ALA A 72 -2.07 13.18 -20.40
C ALA A 72 -2.19 14.30 -19.37
N ALA A 73 -2.93 15.35 -19.73
CA ALA A 73 -3.19 16.48 -18.85
C ALA A 73 -4.09 16.10 -17.65
N SER A 74 -4.84 15.01 -17.77
CA SER A 74 -5.72 14.45 -16.75
C SER A 74 -5.01 13.65 -15.65
N LYS A 75 -3.70 13.36 -15.81
CA LYS A 75 -2.93 12.62 -14.79
C LYS A 75 -2.83 13.41 -13.50
N VAL A 76 -3.02 12.75 -12.37
CA VAL A 76 -2.95 13.35 -11.02
C VAL A 76 -1.53 13.73 -10.65
N THR A 77 -0.55 12.88 -11.00
CA THR A 77 0.88 13.11 -10.77
C THR A 77 1.58 13.38 -12.09
N PHE A 78 2.43 14.41 -12.13
CA PHE A 78 3.28 14.76 -13.26
C PHE A 78 2.55 14.77 -14.61
N PRO A 79 1.44 15.55 -14.78
CA PRO A 79 0.77 15.70 -16.08
C PRO A 79 1.65 16.41 -17.09
N LYS A 80 1.40 16.16 -18.38
CA LYS A 80 2.03 16.82 -19.54
C LYS A 80 3.54 16.66 -19.69
N VAL A 81 4.20 15.89 -18.82
CA VAL A 81 5.64 15.66 -18.90
C VAL A 81 5.95 14.59 -19.96
N TRP A 82 7.08 14.74 -20.64
CA TRP A 82 7.67 13.70 -21.45
C TRP A 82 8.37 12.66 -20.55
N THR A 83 8.25 11.41 -20.92
CA THR A 83 8.83 10.29 -20.16
C THR A 83 9.21 9.13 -21.11
N ASN A 84 9.79 8.07 -20.54
CA ASN A 84 10.06 6.81 -21.22
C ASN A 84 8.78 6.20 -21.84
N THR A 85 8.90 5.07 -22.50
CA THR A 85 7.81 4.45 -23.28
C THR A 85 6.57 4.18 -22.46
N CYS A 86 6.74 3.61 -21.26
CA CYS A 86 5.66 3.34 -20.31
C CYS A 86 6.25 3.28 -18.91
N CYS A 87 5.59 3.90 -17.95
CA CYS A 87 5.91 3.79 -16.53
C CYS A 87 4.62 3.63 -15.74
N SER A 88 4.60 2.64 -14.85
CA SER A 88 3.43 2.32 -14.04
C SER A 88 3.78 1.34 -12.92
N HIS A 89 2.77 0.70 -12.35
CA HIS A 89 2.88 -0.15 -11.18
C HIS A 89 2.41 -1.58 -11.49
N PRO A 90 3.13 -2.61 -11.02
CA PRO A 90 2.55 -3.92 -10.87
C PRO A 90 1.51 -3.87 -9.75
N LEU A 91 0.40 -4.56 -9.94
CA LEU A 91 -0.75 -4.52 -9.05
C LEU A 91 -0.96 -5.85 -8.35
N HIS A 92 -1.46 -5.78 -7.13
CA HIS A 92 -1.89 -6.95 -6.39
C HIS A 92 -3.20 -7.51 -6.98
N GLY A 93 -3.30 -8.85 -7.05
CA GLY A 93 -4.53 -9.53 -7.45
C GLY A 93 -4.81 -9.57 -8.95
N GLN A 94 -3.83 -9.24 -9.80
CA GLN A 94 -3.96 -9.35 -11.26
C GLN A 94 -3.81 -10.79 -11.75
N THR A 95 -4.36 -11.05 -12.93
CA THR A 95 -4.18 -12.31 -13.69
C THR A 95 -3.81 -11.95 -15.13
N PRO A 96 -2.63 -12.33 -15.61
CA PRO A 96 -1.59 -13.10 -14.91
C PRO A 96 -1.03 -12.32 -13.70
N GLU A 97 -0.43 -13.05 -12.74
CA GLU A 97 0.13 -12.47 -11.49
C GLU A 97 1.21 -11.42 -11.78
N GLU A 98 1.14 -10.29 -11.06
CA GLU A 98 2.09 -9.19 -11.18
C GLU A 98 2.99 -9.00 -9.95
N VAL A 99 2.83 -9.84 -8.93
CA VAL A 99 3.65 -9.79 -7.72
C VAL A 99 4.86 -10.70 -7.86
N ASP A 100 6.05 -10.12 -7.88
CA ASP A 100 7.32 -10.86 -7.86
C ASP A 100 7.95 -10.86 -6.46
N ALA A 101 8.70 -11.93 -6.16
CA ALA A 101 9.69 -11.88 -5.09
C ALA A 101 10.80 -10.88 -5.47
N THR A 102 11.46 -10.32 -4.44
CA THR A 102 12.62 -9.46 -4.65
C THR A 102 13.74 -10.23 -5.34
N PRO A 103 14.27 -9.76 -6.49
CA PRO A 103 15.38 -10.42 -7.15
C PRO A 103 16.64 -10.42 -6.27
N THR A 104 17.18 -11.61 -6.05
CA THR A 104 18.38 -11.85 -5.23
C THR A 104 19.55 -12.40 -6.03
N SER A 105 19.28 -12.88 -7.23
CA SER A 105 20.28 -13.43 -8.15
C SER A 105 20.11 -12.89 -9.56
N GLU A 106 21.19 -12.93 -10.35
CA GLU A 106 21.19 -12.52 -11.76
C GLU A 106 20.29 -13.41 -12.66
N LYS A 107 19.81 -14.53 -12.13
CA LYS A 107 18.90 -15.46 -12.83
C LYS A 107 17.44 -15.19 -12.52
N ASP A 108 17.18 -14.35 -11.54
CA ASP A 108 15.80 -14.03 -11.14
C ASP A 108 15.17 -13.13 -12.20
N GLU A 109 14.07 -13.59 -12.75
CA GLU A 109 13.31 -12.88 -13.78
C GLU A 109 12.00 -12.37 -13.18
N PRO A 110 11.83 -11.03 -13.06
CA PRO A 110 10.60 -10.46 -12.51
C PRO A 110 9.45 -10.56 -13.52
N THR A 111 8.85 -11.73 -13.62
CA THR A 111 7.79 -12.03 -14.60
C THR A 111 6.53 -11.23 -14.32
N GLY A 112 6.19 -10.98 -13.06
CA GLY A 112 5.03 -10.19 -12.66
C GLY A 112 5.15 -8.74 -13.14
N VAL A 113 6.31 -8.11 -12.95
CA VAL A 113 6.59 -6.77 -13.49
C VAL A 113 6.48 -6.73 -15.02
N LYS A 114 6.95 -7.77 -15.72
CA LYS A 114 6.81 -7.87 -17.19
C LYS A 114 5.36 -8.06 -17.62
N ASN A 115 4.54 -8.80 -16.87
CA ASN A 115 3.09 -8.91 -17.09
C ASN A 115 2.41 -7.54 -16.95
N ALA A 116 2.77 -6.79 -15.90
CA ALA A 116 2.28 -5.42 -15.70
C ALA A 116 2.66 -4.49 -16.85
N ALA A 117 3.89 -4.62 -17.38
CA ALA A 117 4.33 -3.86 -18.55
C ALA A 117 3.48 -4.14 -19.79
N VAL A 118 3.18 -5.39 -20.10
CA VAL A 118 2.29 -5.78 -21.21
C VAL A 118 0.89 -5.18 -21.03
N ARG A 119 0.30 -5.33 -19.86
CA ARG A 119 -1.01 -4.76 -19.52
C ARG A 119 -1.05 -3.25 -19.73
N LYS A 120 -0.03 -2.54 -19.26
CA LYS A 120 0.01 -1.08 -19.34
C LYS A 120 0.37 -0.55 -20.71
N LEU A 121 1.20 -1.25 -21.49
CA LEU A 121 1.45 -0.90 -22.89
C LEU A 121 0.17 -0.99 -23.73
N LEU A 122 -0.68 -2.00 -23.46
CA LEU A 122 -2.00 -2.04 -24.10
C LEU A 122 -2.88 -0.87 -23.63
N HIS A 123 -2.94 -0.62 -22.33
CA HIS A 123 -3.83 0.39 -21.76
C HIS A 123 -3.42 1.83 -22.14
N GLU A 124 -2.14 2.15 -22.10
CA GLU A 124 -1.64 3.51 -22.37
C GLU A 124 -1.42 3.79 -23.85
N LEU A 125 -0.76 2.87 -24.55
CA LEU A 125 -0.34 3.05 -25.94
C LEU A 125 -1.20 2.28 -26.93
N GLY A 126 -2.10 1.43 -26.49
CA GLY A 126 -2.90 0.58 -27.36
C GLY A 126 -2.06 -0.47 -28.13
N ILE A 127 -0.87 -0.80 -27.64
CA ILE A 127 -0.04 -1.86 -28.24
C ILE A 127 -0.72 -3.20 -27.92
N PRO A 128 -1.16 -3.97 -28.96
CA PRO A 128 -1.89 -5.21 -28.72
C PRO A 128 -1.07 -6.24 -27.96
N ILE A 129 -1.75 -7.01 -27.09
CA ILE A 129 -1.17 -8.20 -26.46
C ILE A 129 -0.70 -9.15 -27.59
N GLY A 130 0.52 -9.67 -27.45
CA GLY A 130 1.16 -10.50 -28.47
C GLY A 130 2.16 -9.75 -29.35
N THR A 131 2.11 -8.39 -29.40
CA THR A 131 3.17 -7.60 -30.03
C THR A 131 4.46 -7.66 -29.21
N LEU A 132 4.34 -7.49 -27.90
CA LEU A 132 5.46 -7.55 -26.96
C LEU A 132 5.08 -8.48 -25.80
N GLU A 133 5.45 -9.76 -25.92
CA GLU A 133 5.28 -10.75 -24.85
C GLU A 133 6.23 -10.47 -23.67
N PRO A 134 5.91 -10.91 -22.44
CA PRO A 134 6.76 -10.71 -21.25
C PRO A 134 8.23 -11.14 -21.46
N SER A 135 8.46 -12.18 -22.26
CA SER A 135 9.79 -12.68 -22.61
C SER A 135 10.63 -11.71 -23.46
N ARG A 136 10.00 -10.70 -24.08
CA ARG A 136 10.68 -9.69 -24.90
C ARG A 136 11.35 -8.60 -24.04
N PHE A 137 10.96 -8.49 -22.79
CA PHE A 137 11.53 -7.51 -21.87
C PHE A 137 12.77 -8.07 -21.17
N LYS A 138 13.87 -7.36 -21.31
CA LYS A 138 15.08 -7.61 -20.52
C LYS A 138 15.03 -6.77 -19.25
N TYR A 139 15.12 -7.42 -18.12
CA TYR A 139 15.28 -6.77 -16.83
C TYR A 139 16.72 -6.29 -16.66
N MET A 140 16.92 -5.01 -16.31
CA MET A 140 18.21 -4.36 -16.23
C MET A 140 18.66 -4.07 -14.82
N GLY A 141 17.74 -3.99 -13.85
CA GLY A 141 18.00 -3.65 -12.46
C GLY A 141 16.92 -2.76 -11.89
N ARG A 142 17.20 -2.18 -10.71
CA ARG A 142 16.23 -1.36 -9.96
C ARG A 142 16.84 -0.02 -9.59
N VAL A 143 16.00 1.00 -9.63
CA VAL A 143 16.31 2.31 -9.06
C VAL A 143 15.31 2.63 -7.96
N HIS A 144 15.74 3.37 -6.94
CA HIS A 144 14.89 3.86 -5.87
C HIS A 144 14.97 5.38 -5.86
N TYR A 145 13.84 6.03 -6.02
CA TYR A 145 13.75 7.49 -6.04
C TYR A 145 12.47 7.96 -5.36
N TRP A 146 12.43 9.24 -5.04
CA TRP A 146 11.22 9.95 -4.69
C TRP A 146 11.20 11.32 -5.38
N ALA A 147 10.01 11.82 -5.67
CA ALA A 147 9.82 13.16 -6.21
C ALA A 147 8.41 13.67 -5.87
N ALA A 148 8.33 14.85 -5.26
CA ALA A 148 7.07 15.55 -5.08
C ALA A 148 6.72 16.32 -6.36
N ASP A 149 5.45 16.32 -6.76
CA ASP A 149 4.99 17.05 -7.95
C ASP A 149 4.82 18.55 -7.67
N CYS A 150 5.90 19.18 -7.23
CA CYS A 150 5.94 20.61 -6.93
C CYS A 150 5.75 21.50 -8.18
N VAL A 151 5.99 20.97 -9.36
CA VAL A 151 5.80 21.69 -10.61
C VAL A 151 4.31 21.90 -10.89
N THR A 152 3.50 20.87 -10.70
CA THR A 152 2.04 20.95 -10.92
C THR A 152 1.31 21.58 -9.75
N HIS A 153 1.68 21.22 -8.51
CA HIS A 153 0.91 21.51 -7.31
C HIS A 153 1.59 22.53 -6.37
N GLY A 154 2.75 23.06 -6.75
CA GLY A 154 3.51 24.00 -5.91
C GLY A 154 4.29 23.34 -4.78
N ALA A 155 4.86 24.15 -3.88
CA ALA A 155 5.74 23.66 -2.82
C ALA A 155 5.04 22.73 -1.80
N ASP A 156 3.75 22.87 -1.64
CA ASP A 156 2.90 22.05 -0.75
C ASP A 156 2.26 20.86 -1.47
N ALA A 157 2.89 20.39 -2.55
CA ALA A 157 2.38 19.32 -3.37
C ALA A 157 1.91 18.12 -2.52
N PRO A 158 0.60 17.78 -2.53
CA PRO A 158 0.10 16.63 -1.80
C PRO A 158 0.31 15.31 -2.56
N TRP A 159 0.95 15.39 -3.72
CA TRP A 159 1.13 14.28 -4.65
C TRP A 159 2.59 14.12 -5.07
N GLY A 160 3.00 12.89 -5.25
CA GLY A 160 4.34 12.55 -5.71
C GLY A 160 4.52 11.06 -5.96
N GLU A 161 5.74 10.68 -6.25
CA GLU A 161 6.15 9.29 -6.46
C GLU A 161 7.26 8.95 -5.44
N HIS A 162 7.18 7.76 -4.84
CA HIS A 162 8.24 7.19 -4.03
C HIS A 162 8.36 5.70 -4.34
N GLU A 163 9.30 5.35 -5.23
CA GLU A 163 9.25 4.09 -5.94
C GLU A 163 10.58 3.33 -5.90
N VAL A 164 10.46 2.00 -5.82
CA VAL A 164 11.47 1.09 -6.35
C VAL A 164 11.03 0.68 -7.74
N ASP A 165 11.67 1.27 -8.74
CA ASP A 165 11.33 1.21 -10.15
C ASP A 165 12.19 0.16 -10.86
N TYR A 166 11.55 -0.83 -11.50
CA TYR A 166 12.17 -1.91 -12.25
C TYR A 166 12.41 -1.48 -13.69
N LEU A 167 13.65 -1.47 -14.12
CA LEU A 167 14.03 -1.02 -15.44
C LEU A 167 13.96 -2.16 -16.45
N LEU A 168 13.12 -1.99 -17.46
CA LEU A 168 12.90 -2.94 -18.54
C LEU A 168 13.29 -2.34 -19.88
N ILE A 169 14.06 -3.07 -20.69
CA ILE A 169 14.33 -2.71 -22.08
C ILE A 169 13.69 -3.73 -23.03
N ALA A 170 13.17 -3.25 -24.16
CA ALA A 170 12.70 -4.07 -25.26
C ALA A 170 13.13 -3.46 -26.60
N LYS A 171 13.32 -4.28 -27.64
CA LYS A 171 13.69 -3.84 -28.97
C LYS A 171 12.84 -4.53 -30.01
N LEU A 172 12.30 -3.75 -30.96
CA LEU A 172 11.63 -4.27 -32.14
C LEU A 172 12.64 -4.86 -33.11
N LYS A 173 12.27 -5.94 -33.77
CA LYS A 173 13.07 -6.52 -34.84
C LYS A 173 12.89 -5.72 -36.14
N LYS A 174 13.83 -5.79 -37.04
CA LYS A 174 13.72 -5.15 -38.33
C LYS A 174 12.47 -5.64 -39.09
N GLY A 175 11.62 -4.69 -39.49
CA GLY A 175 10.35 -4.99 -40.16
C GLY A 175 9.21 -5.44 -39.24
N GLU A 176 9.43 -5.48 -37.93
CA GLU A 176 8.38 -5.77 -36.97
C GLU A 176 7.47 -4.55 -36.79
N ALA A 177 6.17 -4.75 -37.00
CA ALA A 177 5.19 -3.71 -36.79
C ALA A 177 4.88 -3.57 -35.27
N CYS A 178 4.78 -2.34 -34.81
CA CYS A 178 4.30 -2.01 -33.49
C CYS A 178 3.11 -1.05 -33.60
N PRO A 179 1.90 -1.58 -33.89
CA PRO A 179 0.73 -0.73 -34.01
C PRO A 179 0.41 -0.10 -32.65
N MET A 180 0.05 1.18 -32.67
CA MET A 180 -0.25 1.95 -31.46
C MET A 180 -1.53 2.75 -31.65
N THR A 181 -2.36 2.76 -30.63
CA THR A 181 -3.54 3.63 -30.52
C THR A 181 -3.54 4.23 -29.12
N PRO A 182 -2.75 5.30 -28.88
CA PRO A 182 -2.64 5.89 -27.55
C PRO A 182 -3.99 6.26 -26.95
N ASN A 183 -4.19 5.90 -25.70
CA ASN A 183 -5.36 6.29 -24.92
C ASN A 183 -5.23 7.78 -24.53
N PRO A 184 -6.13 8.67 -24.97
CA PRO A 184 -6.00 10.10 -24.73
C PRO A 184 -6.12 10.48 -23.25
N ASP A 185 -6.71 9.64 -22.39
CA ASP A 185 -6.78 9.84 -20.96
C ASP A 185 -5.46 9.51 -20.25
N GLU A 186 -4.54 8.83 -20.93
CA GLU A 186 -3.23 8.42 -20.42
C GLU A 186 -2.08 9.14 -21.11
N VAL A 187 -2.17 9.35 -22.44
CA VAL A 187 -1.07 9.80 -23.29
C VAL A 187 -1.53 10.86 -24.27
N MET A 188 -0.90 12.03 -24.23
CA MET A 188 -1.17 13.15 -25.17
C MET A 188 -0.47 12.97 -26.51
N ALA A 189 0.78 12.47 -26.50
CA ALA A 189 1.61 12.34 -27.66
C ALA A 189 2.66 11.25 -27.50
N VAL A 190 3.15 10.73 -28.61
CA VAL A 190 4.28 9.81 -28.66
C VAL A 190 5.28 10.26 -29.69
N LYS A 191 6.56 9.98 -29.50
CA LYS A 191 7.61 10.23 -30.51
C LYS A 191 8.74 9.22 -30.35
N TRP A 192 9.32 8.83 -31.50
CA TRP A 192 10.58 8.11 -31.55
C TRP A 192 11.73 9.12 -31.59
N VAL A 193 12.73 8.92 -30.74
CA VAL A 193 13.89 9.82 -30.66
C VAL A 193 15.21 9.04 -30.72
N SER A 194 16.20 9.61 -31.37
CA SER A 194 17.58 9.17 -31.24
C SER A 194 18.19 9.64 -29.92
N GLU A 195 19.31 9.04 -29.51
CA GLU A 195 20.06 9.49 -28.33
C GLU A 195 20.44 10.98 -28.40
N LYS A 196 20.83 11.45 -29.57
CA LYS A 196 21.18 12.84 -29.81
C LYS A 196 19.98 13.77 -29.57
N GLU A 197 18.83 13.45 -30.17
CA GLU A 197 17.61 14.25 -30.01
C GLU A 197 17.13 14.28 -28.54
N LEU A 198 17.26 13.16 -27.81
CA LEU A 198 16.94 13.14 -26.41
C LEU A 198 17.84 14.04 -25.58
N LYS A 199 19.17 13.94 -25.77
CA LYS A 199 20.15 14.78 -25.08
C LYS A 199 19.96 16.26 -25.38
N GLU A 200 19.71 16.61 -26.64
CA GLU A 200 19.41 17.98 -27.05
C GLU A 200 18.10 18.50 -26.46
N GLY A 201 17.05 17.64 -26.39
CA GLY A 201 15.77 17.98 -25.81
C GLY A 201 15.90 18.24 -24.29
N MET A 202 16.62 17.38 -23.57
CA MET A 202 16.85 17.57 -22.13
C MET A 202 17.77 18.76 -21.82
N ALA A 203 18.75 19.06 -22.65
CA ALA A 203 19.70 20.17 -22.47
C ALA A 203 19.07 21.56 -22.65
N ARG A 204 17.99 21.68 -23.45
CA ARG A 204 17.32 22.95 -23.76
C ARG A 204 16.61 23.60 -22.57
N GLY A 205 16.55 22.92 -21.44
CA GLY A 205 15.99 23.44 -20.21
C GLY A 205 14.47 23.37 -20.13
N SER A 206 13.93 23.80 -18.98
CA SER A 206 12.53 23.64 -18.59
C SER A 206 11.50 24.43 -19.41
N ASP A 207 11.94 25.34 -20.27
CA ASP A 207 11.03 26.29 -20.92
C ASP A 207 10.30 25.70 -22.14
N MET A 208 10.73 24.56 -22.65
CA MET A 208 10.16 23.98 -23.87
C MET A 208 9.58 22.57 -23.67
N GLU A 209 10.18 21.72 -22.88
CA GLU A 209 9.69 20.36 -22.62
C GLU A 209 9.89 20.01 -21.14
N LEU A 210 8.80 19.68 -20.46
CA LEU A 210 8.85 19.13 -19.10
C LEU A 210 9.18 17.64 -19.18
N TRP A 211 10.09 17.20 -18.35
CA TRP A 211 10.52 15.79 -18.26
C TRP A 211 10.16 15.20 -16.90
N SER A 212 9.73 13.93 -16.88
CA SER A 212 9.49 13.26 -15.62
C SER A 212 10.78 13.12 -14.80
N PRO A 213 10.73 13.25 -13.47
CA PRO A 213 11.92 13.19 -12.62
C PRO A 213 12.66 11.85 -12.73
N TRP A 214 11.92 10.73 -12.73
CA TRP A 214 12.54 9.40 -12.87
C TRP A 214 13.26 9.23 -14.22
N PHE A 215 12.61 9.60 -15.33
CA PHE A 215 13.22 9.43 -16.63
C PHE A 215 14.43 10.35 -16.85
N ARG A 216 14.39 11.58 -16.33
CA ARG A 216 15.58 12.46 -16.32
C ARG A 216 16.75 11.81 -15.60
N THR A 217 16.48 11.16 -14.46
CA THR A 217 17.50 10.49 -13.67
C THR A 217 18.07 9.29 -14.43
N ILE A 218 17.21 8.45 -15.00
CA ILE A 218 17.64 7.27 -15.81
C ILE A 218 18.42 7.70 -17.05
N ALA A 219 17.97 8.75 -17.75
CA ALA A 219 18.61 9.22 -18.98
C ALA A 219 19.94 9.94 -18.77
N ASN A 220 20.11 10.64 -17.64
CA ASN A 220 21.33 11.35 -17.30
C ASN A 220 22.38 10.47 -16.63
N ASP A 221 22.02 9.26 -16.19
CA ASP A 221 22.96 8.34 -15.59
C ASP A 221 23.72 7.55 -16.67
N ALA A 222 25.04 7.73 -16.68
CA ALA A 222 25.91 7.14 -17.70
C ALA A 222 25.96 5.60 -17.64
N GLU A 223 25.67 5.00 -16.49
CA GLU A 223 25.67 3.55 -16.28
C GLU A 223 24.31 2.90 -16.62
N LEU A 224 23.28 3.71 -16.87
CA LEU A 224 21.94 3.26 -17.23
C LEU A 224 21.68 3.47 -18.73
N LEU A 225 20.75 4.33 -19.10
CA LEU A 225 20.29 4.50 -20.48
C LEU A 225 21.43 4.85 -21.46
N GLY A 226 22.36 5.69 -21.04
CA GLY A 226 23.51 6.06 -21.88
C GLY A 226 24.38 4.88 -22.27
N ARG A 227 24.65 3.97 -21.32
CA ARG A 227 25.41 2.74 -21.56
C ARG A 227 24.67 1.77 -22.47
N TRP A 228 23.34 1.60 -22.24
CA TRP A 228 22.55 0.67 -23.04
C TRP A 228 22.40 1.12 -24.47
N TRP A 229 22.32 2.42 -24.70
CA TRP A 229 22.13 3.00 -26.02
C TRP A 229 23.40 2.90 -26.90
N GLN A 230 24.59 2.99 -26.28
CA GLN A 230 25.88 2.86 -27.03
C GLN A 230 26.05 1.49 -27.68
N ASP A 231 25.58 0.42 -27.00
CA ASP A 231 25.57 -0.94 -27.57
C ASP A 231 24.28 -1.64 -27.12
N LEU A 232 23.21 -1.38 -27.85
CA LEU A 232 21.89 -1.87 -27.52
C LEU A 232 21.80 -3.41 -27.60
N ASP A 233 22.47 -4.03 -28.57
CA ASP A 233 22.48 -5.51 -28.69
C ASP A 233 23.34 -6.16 -27.59
N GLY A 234 24.38 -5.49 -27.15
CA GLY A 234 25.16 -5.86 -25.97
C GLY A 234 24.37 -5.69 -24.68
N ALA A 235 23.54 -4.67 -24.57
CA ALA A 235 22.71 -4.42 -23.38
C ALA A 235 21.77 -5.61 -23.07
N PHE A 236 21.23 -6.28 -24.07
CA PHE A 236 20.40 -7.48 -23.88
C PHE A 236 21.19 -8.69 -23.33
N LYS A 237 22.53 -8.67 -23.41
CA LYS A 237 23.41 -9.71 -22.87
C LYS A 237 23.94 -9.36 -21.48
N LEU A 238 23.74 -8.12 -21.03
CA LEU A 238 24.18 -7.72 -19.68
C LEU A 238 23.41 -8.48 -18.61
N LYS A 239 24.09 -8.75 -17.51
CA LYS A 239 23.45 -9.22 -16.30
C LYS A 239 22.75 -8.05 -15.61
N PRO A 240 21.57 -8.27 -15.00
CA PRO A 240 20.91 -7.23 -14.25
C PRO A 240 21.76 -6.73 -13.08
N TYR A 241 21.72 -5.42 -12.85
CA TYR A 241 22.34 -4.85 -11.67
C TYR A 241 21.47 -5.11 -10.44
N LEU A 242 21.90 -6.01 -9.56
CA LEU A 242 21.10 -6.47 -8.42
C LEU A 242 20.95 -5.45 -7.29
N PRO A 243 22.00 -4.69 -6.90
CA PRO A 243 21.82 -3.64 -5.91
C PRO A 243 20.80 -2.60 -6.37
N ILE A 244 20.07 -2.00 -5.42
CA ILE A 244 19.16 -0.92 -5.74
C ILE A 244 19.97 0.38 -5.86
N LYS A 245 19.94 1.01 -7.03
CA LYS A 245 20.58 2.31 -7.24
C LYS A 245 19.65 3.40 -6.76
N ARG A 246 20.08 4.22 -5.79
CA ARG A 246 19.26 5.25 -5.16
C ARG A 246 19.58 6.63 -5.69
N PHE A 247 18.54 7.41 -5.94
CA PHE A 247 18.64 8.77 -6.44
C PHE A 247 17.81 9.71 -5.58
N ASP A 248 18.41 10.83 -5.23
CA ASP A 248 17.65 11.94 -4.65
C ASP A 248 16.81 12.62 -5.71
N ALA A 249 15.70 13.21 -5.27
CA ALA A 249 14.84 13.94 -6.17
C ALA A 249 15.60 15.11 -6.82
N PRO A 250 15.29 15.46 -8.08
CA PRO A 250 15.80 16.68 -8.69
C PRO A 250 15.49 17.89 -7.82
N PRO A 251 16.37 18.92 -7.75
CA PRO A 251 16.23 20.05 -6.84
C PRO A 251 14.86 20.74 -6.88
N GLU A 252 14.25 20.82 -8.06
CA GLU A 252 12.91 21.37 -8.25
C GLU A 252 11.80 20.60 -7.55
N HIS A 253 12.01 19.31 -7.26
CA HIS A 253 11.08 18.42 -6.58
C HIS A 253 11.41 18.19 -5.09
N CYS A 254 12.51 18.77 -4.61
CA CYS A 254 12.97 18.65 -3.23
C CYS A 254 12.61 19.85 -2.36
N LYS A 255 11.72 20.74 -2.81
CA LYS A 255 11.38 21.95 -2.05
C LYS A 255 10.76 21.58 -0.71
N PRO A 256 11.24 22.20 0.40
CA PRO A 256 10.65 21.98 1.72
C PRO A 256 9.17 22.39 1.72
N GLY A 257 8.35 21.56 2.34
CA GLY A 257 6.94 21.84 2.53
C GLY A 257 6.35 20.89 3.56
N PRO A 258 5.12 21.12 4.03
CA PRO A 258 4.48 20.29 5.04
C PRO A 258 4.30 18.84 4.59
N HIS A 259 4.22 18.60 3.29
CA HIS A 259 4.02 17.26 2.69
C HIS A 259 5.33 16.58 2.27
N THR A 260 6.37 17.32 1.98
CA THR A 260 7.67 16.80 1.51
C THR A 260 8.70 16.65 2.62
N GLY A 261 8.48 17.29 3.77
CA GLY A 261 9.42 17.32 4.91
C GLY A 261 10.68 18.15 4.64
N ALA A 262 11.71 17.95 5.43
CA ALA A 262 13.01 18.59 5.22
C ALA A 262 13.64 18.06 3.94
N ALA A 263 13.92 18.93 3.01
CA ALA A 263 14.27 18.61 1.63
C ALA A 263 15.65 17.99 1.42
N SER A 264 16.50 17.96 2.44
CA SER A 264 17.94 17.72 2.25
C SER A 264 18.45 16.37 2.73
N THR A 265 17.55 15.46 3.11
CA THR A 265 18.01 14.16 3.56
C THR A 265 18.18 13.26 2.35
N GLU A 266 19.40 12.89 2.02
CA GLU A 266 19.71 11.96 0.96
C GLU A 266 18.99 10.62 1.19
N LEU A 267 18.55 9.99 0.11
CA LEU A 267 17.80 8.74 0.19
C LEU A 267 18.66 7.61 0.80
N SER A 268 19.97 7.65 0.60
CA SER A 268 20.94 6.77 1.23
C SER A 268 20.97 6.88 2.76
N ASP A 269 20.90 8.10 3.29
CA ASP A 269 20.89 8.35 4.74
C ASP A 269 19.58 7.91 5.38
N LEU A 270 18.46 8.13 4.68
CA LEU A 270 17.15 7.63 5.10
C LEU A 270 17.13 6.11 5.13
N TYR A 271 17.70 5.48 4.12
CA TYR A 271 17.84 4.04 4.07
C TYR A 271 18.64 3.50 5.24
N ALA A 272 19.82 4.11 5.54
CA ALA A 272 20.65 3.71 6.66
C ALA A 272 19.95 3.92 8.02
N ALA A 273 19.19 4.99 8.18
CA ALA A 273 18.39 5.26 9.37
C ALA A 273 17.24 4.26 9.53
N GLU A 274 16.54 3.95 8.45
CA GLU A 274 15.45 2.98 8.44
C GLU A 274 15.93 1.56 8.74
N GLN A 275 17.10 1.15 8.20
CA GLN A 275 17.68 -0.15 8.53
C GLN A 275 17.95 -0.32 10.04
N LYS A 276 18.25 0.76 10.74
CA LYS A 276 18.41 0.74 12.21
C LYS A 276 17.08 0.62 12.95
N LEU A 277 16.01 1.20 12.39
CA LEU A 277 14.67 1.21 12.99
C LEU A 277 13.83 0.00 12.57
N ALA A 278 14.05 -0.51 11.37
CA ALA A 278 13.20 -1.50 10.73
C ALA A 278 13.25 -2.89 11.37
N TRP A 279 14.37 -3.27 12.02
CA TRP A 279 14.46 -4.58 12.67
C TRP A 279 13.38 -4.81 13.73
N ALA A 280 12.95 -3.76 14.42
CA ALA A 280 11.92 -3.87 15.45
C ALA A 280 10.47 -3.71 14.91
N SER A 281 10.29 -3.03 13.78
CA SER A 281 8.94 -2.69 13.26
C SER A 281 8.50 -3.57 12.07
N THR A 282 9.45 -4.13 11.30
CA THR A 282 9.15 -4.81 10.03
C THR A 282 8.46 -6.15 10.26
N GLU A 283 8.89 -6.93 11.25
CA GLU A 283 8.20 -8.19 11.57
C GLU A 283 6.77 -7.95 12.06
N ARG A 284 6.56 -6.91 12.87
CA ARG A 284 5.23 -6.53 13.34
C ARG A 284 4.32 -6.07 12.20
N LYS A 285 4.81 -5.17 11.34
CA LYS A 285 4.04 -4.68 10.18
C LYS A 285 3.78 -5.78 9.16
N ALA A 286 4.79 -6.60 8.84
CA ALA A 286 4.64 -7.74 7.94
C ALA A 286 3.63 -8.77 8.46
N LEU A 287 3.63 -9.05 9.76
CA LEU A 287 2.67 -9.96 10.37
C LEU A 287 1.25 -9.37 10.34
N THR A 288 1.09 -8.09 10.68
CA THR A 288 -0.21 -7.40 10.63
C THR A 288 -0.78 -7.41 9.22
N LEU A 289 0.03 -7.02 8.22
CA LEU A 289 -0.37 -7.02 6.82
C LEU A 289 -0.65 -8.42 6.27
N ARG A 290 0.09 -9.44 6.75
CA ARG A 290 -0.20 -10.84 6.41
C ARG A 290 -1.53 -11.29 6.99
N LEU A 291 -1.83 -10.94 8.23
CA LEU A 291 -3.10 -11.27 8.88
C LEU A 291 -4.27 -10.53 8.21
N GLU A 292 -4.10 -9.27 7.83
CA GLU A 292 -5.10 -8.51 7.07
C GLU A 292 -5.35 -9.12 5.68
N ARG A 293 -4.30 -9.57 4.98
CA ARG A 293 -4.44 -10.29 3.70
C ARG A 293 -5.19 -11.60 3.85
N GLU A 294 -4.89 -12.37 4.90
CA GLU A 294 -5.59 -13.62 5.17
C GLU A 294 -7.05 -13.36 5.53
N ALA A 295 -7.35 -12.30 6.27
CA ALA A 295 -8.73 -11.88 6.57
C ALA A 295 -9.48 -11.46 5.29
N ARG A 296 -8.88 -10.59 4.45
CA ARG A 296 -9.47 -10.17 3.16
C ARG A 296 -9.67 -11.35 2.20
N ARG A 297 -8.73 -12.31 2.14
CA ARG A 297 -8.91 -13.55 1.33
C ARG A 297 -10.06 -14.40 1.82
N ARG A 298 -10.29 -14.47 3.13
CA ARG A 298 -11.44 -15.18 3.71
C ARG A 298 -12.76 -14.50 3.35
N ASP A 299 -12.81 -13.17 3.39
CA ASP A 299 -13.99 -12.39 2.99
C ASP A 299 -14.30 -12.52 1.50
N LEU A 300 -13.28 -12.58 0.64
CA LEU A 300 -13.46 -12.75 -0.82
C LEU A 300 -13.85 -14.19 -1.23
N THR A 301 -13.57 -15.19 -0.38
CA THR A 301 -13.93 -16.60 -0.64
C THR A 301 -15.28 -16.99 -0.05
N MET A 302 -15.90 -16.13 0.76
CA MET A 302 -17.26 -16.35 1.25
C MET A 302 -18.25 -15.98 0.15
N PRO A 303 -19.15 -16.89 -0.24
CA PRO A 303 -20.23 -16.54 -1.17
C PRO A 303 -21.02 -15.40 -0.53
N VAL A 304 -21.14 -14.29 -1.24
CA VAL A 304 -22.03 -13.19 -0.85
C VAL A 304 -23.44 -13.76 -0.81
N GLY A 305 -23.91 -14.08 0.39
CA GLY A 305 -25.27 -14.51 0.61
C GLY A 305 -26.20 -13.40 0.16
N VAL A 306 -27.14 -13.71 -0.72
CA VAL A 306 -28.22 -12.79 -1.09
C VAL A 306 -28.94 -12.43 0.20
N VAL A 307 -28.78 -11.19 0.65
CA VAL A 307 -29.47 -10.68 1.84
C VAL A 307 -30.93 -10.55 1.46
N ASP A 308 -31.78 -11.36 2.07
CA ASP A 308 -33.23 -11.24 1.95
C ASP A 308 -33.65 -9.95 2.71
N PRO A 309 -34.13 -8.91 2.02
CA PRO A 309 -34.43 -7.62 2.65
C PRO A 309 -35.60 -7.65 3.64
N GLU A 310 -36.38 -8.75 3.69
CA GLU A 310 -37.51 -8.88 4.60
C GLU A 310 -37.21 -9.53 5.94
N LYS A 311 -35.99 -10.07 6.13
CA LYS A 311 -35.58 -10.61 7.44
C LYS A 311 -34.71 -9.61 8.19
N LYS A 312 -35.25 -9.04 9.27
CA LYS A 312 -34.47 -8.35 10.32
C LYS A 312 -33.44 -9.32 10.90
N GLN A 313 -32.28 -9.41 10.28
CA GLN A 313 -31.11 -10.09 10.83
C GLN A 313 -30.08 -9.03 11.16
N GLY A 314 -29.45 -9.16 12.32
CA GLY A 314 -28.30 -8.33 12.70
C GLY A 314 -27.23 -8.35 11.61
N ALA A 315 -26.36 -7.37 11.60
CA ALA A 315 -25.36 -7.08 10.56
C ALA A 315 -24.43 -8.24 10.17
N TYR A 316 -24.45 -9.33 10.93
CA TYR A 316 -23.71 -10.56 10.66
C TYR A 316 -24.70 -11.68 10.34
N GLY A 317 -24.64 -12.21 9.14
CA GLY A 317 -25.41 -13.41 8.74
C GLY A 317 -25.20 -14.55 9.75
N LYS A 318 -26.15 -15.51 9.80
CA LYS A 318 -26.01 -16.67 10.66
C LYS A 318 -24.62 -17.29 10.48
N VAL A 319 -23.80 -17.22 11.53
CA VAL A 319 -22.58 -18.04 11.62
C VAL A 319 -23.01 -19.49 11.36
N PRO A 320 -22.41 -20.20 10.40
CA PRO A 320 -22.73 -21.60 10.17
C PRO A 320 -22.54 -22.36 11.49
N THR A 321 -23.63 -22.71 12.15
CA THR A 321 -23.56 -23.63 13.27
C THR A 321 -23.27 -24.99 12.69
N HIS A 322 -22.03 -25.45 12.79
CA HIS A 322 -21.71 -26.83 12.54
C HIS A 322 -22.56 -27.67 13.47
N SER A 323 -23.45 -28.48 12.92
CA SER A 323 -24.26 -29.42 13.67
C SER A 323 -23.39 -30.62 14.10
N HIS A 324 -22.48 -30.37 15.02
CA HIS A 324 -21.77 -31.47 15.69
C HIS A 324 -22.67 -32.03 16.77
N SER A 325 -22.83 -33.33 16.80
CA SER A 325 -23.54 -34.00 17.89
C SER A 325 -22.79 -33.72 19.22
N LYS A 326 -23.49 -33.69 20.34
CA LYS A 326 -22.83 -33.49 21.65
C LYS A 326 -21.75 -34.54 21.94
N LEU A 327 -21.86 -35.73 21.34
CA LEU A 327 -20.87 -36.79 21.43
C LEU A 327 -19.60 -36.46 20.61
N ASP A 328 -19.74 -35.81 19.46
CA ASP A 328 -18.63 -35.37 18.63
C ASP A 328 -17.83 -34.25 19.28
N GLN A 329 -18.52 -33.33 19.96
CA GLN A 329 -17.86 -32.28 20.77
C GLN A 329 -17.09 -32.85 21.97
N LEU A 330 -17.62 -33.89 22.62
CA LEU A 330 -16.94 -34.56 23.76
C LEU A 330 -15.73 -35.42 23.30
N SER A 331 -15.67 -35.85 22.07
CA SER A 331 -14.53 -36.60 21.51
C SER A 331 -13.28 -35.73 21.31
N ARG A 332 -13.43 -34.42 21.28
CA ARG A 332 -12.31 -33.47 21.17
C ARG A 332 -11.73 -33.16 22.54
N VAL A 333 -10.94 -34.09 23.06
CA VAL A 333 -10.36 -34.04 24.41
C VAL A 333 -9.52 -32.78 24.63
N ASP A 334 -8.82 -32.30 23.63
CA ASP A 334 -8.03 -31.05 23.62
C ASP A 334 -8.92 -29.82 23.84
N GLU A 335 -10.06 -29.72 23.16
CA GLU A 335 -11.04 -28.63 23.34
C GLU A 335 -11.71 -28.71 24.72
N VAL A 336 -12.05 -29.91 25.21
CA VAL A 336 -12.61 -30.11 26.54
C VAL A 336 -11.59 -29.71 27.61
N VAL A 337 -10.33 -30.10 27.48
CA VAL A 337 -9.26 -29.71 28.40
C VAL A 337 -9.02 -28.20 28.37
N ALA A 338 -9.06 -27.57 27.19
CA ALA A 338 -8.97 -26.12 27.06
C ALA A 338 -10.14 -25.41 27.76
N ALA A 339 -11.37 -25.89 27.55
CA ALA A 339 -12.57 -25.35 28.22
C ALA A 339 -12.53 -25.51 29.74
N LEU A 340 -12.02 -26.63 30.25
CA LEU A 340 -11.84 -26.87 31.70
C LEU A 340 -10.75 -25.95 32.28
N ARG A 341 -9.62 -25.74 31.54
CA ARG A 341 -8.59 -24.79 31.95
C ARG A 341 -9.13 -23.36 32.00
N LEU A 342 -10.00 -22.99 31.07
CA LEU A 342 -10.67 -21.70 31.01
C LEU A 342 -11.60 -21.50 32.22
N LYS A 343 -12.33 -22.52 32.60
CA LYS A 343 -13.32 -22.46 33.70
C LYS A 343 -12.69 -22.52 35.09
N PHE A 344 -11.59 -23.24 35.25
CA PHE A 344 -10.96 -23.52 36.55
C PHE A 344 -9.50 -23.02 36.66
N GLY A 345 -8.89 -22.58 35.55
CA GLY A 345 -7.58 -21.95 35.51
C GLY A 345 -7.65 -20.52 36.05
N GLY A 346 -6.86 -20.20 37.06
CA GLY A 346 -6.74 -18.83 37.55
C GLY A 346 -6.19 -17.89 36.46
N SER A 347 -6.46 -16.59 36.61
CA SER A 347 -6.03 -15.53 35.71
C SER A 347 -4.57 -15.69 35.27
N MET A 348 -4.34 -15.61 33.97
CA MET A 348 -2.99 -15.66 33.36
C MET A 348 -2.17 -14.37 33.57
N LEU A 349 -2.72 -13.36 34.24
CA LEU A 349 -2.11 -12.06 34.54
C LEU A 349 -1.05 -12.14 35.66
N LYS A 350 -0.13 -13.12 35.58
CA LYS A 350 0.87 -13.36 36.65
C LYS A 350 2.14 -12.51 36.55
N ALA A 351 2.35 -11.78 35.47
CA ALA A 351 3.53 -10.93 35.31
C ALA A 351 3.12 -9.59 34.65
N LEU A 352 2.93 -8.57 35.49
CA LEU A 352 2.64 -7.21 35.06
C LEU A 352 3.98 -6.47 34.76
N PRO A 353 4.04 -5.66 33.69
CA PRO A 353 5.10 -4.68 33.56
C PRO A 353 5.10 -3.71 34.74
N ALA A 354 6.28 -3.29 35.21
CA ALA A 354 6.45 -2.50 36.43
C ALA A 354 5.72 -1.12 36.44
N GLN A 355 5.22 -0.70 35.30
CA GLN A 355 4.49 0.55 35.12
C GLN A 355 2.97 0.46 35.39
N PHE A 356 2.43 -0.73 35.58
CA PHE A 356 1.02 -0.95 35.85
C PHE A 356 0.80 -1.36 37.30
N THR A 357 -0.22 -0.79 37.93
CA THR A 357 -0.65 -1.29 39.25
C THR A 357 -1.48 -2.55 39.08
N ALA A 358 -1.45 -3.43 40.07
CA ALA A 358 -2.28 -4.64 40.09
C ALA A 358 -3.78 -4.30 40.04
N ASP A 359 -4.16 -3.18 40.65
CA ASP A 359 -5.56 -2.74 40.71
C ASP A 359 -6.10 -2.28 39.37
N ASP A 360 -5.28 -1.58 38.53
CA ASP A 360 -5.69 -1.12 37.21
C ASP A 360 -5.96 -2.30 36.28
N VAL A 361 -5.10 -3.30 36.32
CA VAL A 361 -5.25 -4.50 35.49
C VAL A 361 -6.44 -5.34 35.92
N VAL A 362 -6.69 -5.45 37.25
CA VAL A 362 -7.88 -6.13 37.77
C VAL A 362 -9.14 -5.40 37.33
N TRP A 363 -9.15 -4.06 37.37
CA TRP A 363 -10.28 -3.26 36.88
C TRP A 363 -10.52 -3.53 35.37
N CYS A 364 -9.47 -3.46 34.53
CA CYS A 364 -9.59 -3.76 33.12
C CYS A 364 -10.11 -5.18 32.82
N ASP A 365 -9.64 -6.18 33.56
CA ASP A 365 -10.09 -7.57 33.38
C ASP A 365 -11.55 -7.77 33.80
N VAL A 366 -11.99 -7.10 34.87
CA VAL A 366 -13.40 -7.10 35.30
C VAL A 366 -14.27 -6.44 34.23
N LYS A 367 -13.89 -5.24 33.76
CA LYS A 367 -14.63 -4.50 32.69
C LYS A 367 -14.70 -5.29 31.40
N LEU A 368 -13.62 -5.95 31.00
CA LEU A 368 -13.63 -6.85 29.84
C LEU A 368 -14.68 -7.94 29.96
N GLY A 369 -14.80 -8.58 31.16
CA GLY A 369 -15.81 -9.59 31.43
C GLY A 369 -17.24 -9.06 31.44
N GLU A 370 -17.44 -7.80 31.85
CA GLU A 370 -18.75 -7.12 31.88
C GLU A 370 -19.22 -6.73 30.47
N VAL A 371 -18.34 -6.13 29.66
CA VAL A 371 -18.70 -5.65 28.29
C VAL A 371 -18.73 -6.77 27.25
N SER A 372 -17.96 -7.86 27.43
CA SER A 372 -18.02 -8.99 26.51
C SER A 372 -17.49 -10.30 27.10
N ARG A 373 -18.39 -11.19 27.47
CA ARG A 373 -18.04 -12.52 28.01
C ARG A 373 -17.27 -13.40 27.01
N SER A 374 -17.64 -13.35 25.74
CA SER A 374 -17.04 -14.19 24.70
C SER A 374 -15.61 -13.73 24.37
N PHE A 375 -15.39 -12.43 24.19
CA PHE A 375 -14.07 -11.90 23.95
C PHE A 375 -13.16 -11.99 25.17
N ALA A 376 -13.68 -11.80 26.37
CA ALA A 376 -12.95 -12.01 27.61
C ALA A 376 -12.39 -13.45 27.71
N ALA A 377 -13.20 -14.44 27.34
CA ALA A 377 -12.76 -15.83 27.31
C ALA A 377 -11.61 -16.08 26.34
N VAL A 378 -11.62 -15.45 25.17
CA VAL A 378 -10.58 -15.58 24.15
C VAL A 378 -9.32 -14.80 24.56
N ILE A 379 -9.48 -13.54 24.97
CA ILE A 379 -8.35 -12.67 25.33
C ILE A 379 -7.56 -13.24 26.50
N ARG A 380 -8.23 -13.80 27.50
CA ARG A 380 -7.58 -14.43 28.66
C ARG A 380 -6.76 -15.67 28.34
N GLN A 381 -6.88 -16.22 27.13
CA GLN A 381 -6.07 -17.34 26.63
C GLN A 381 -4.81 -16.93 25.88
N LEU A 382 -4.64 -15.65 25.61
CA LEU A 382 -3.46 -15.14 24.94
C LEU A 382 -2.21 -15.32 25.80
N PRO A 383 -1.02 -15.41 25.16
CA PRO A 383 0.24 -15.43 25.88
C PRO A 383 0.39 -14.24 26.82
N PRO A 384 1.07 -14.38 27.99
CA PRO A 384 1.25 -13.31 28.96
C PRO A 384 1.82 -12.01 28.41
N THR A 385 2.62 -12.11 27.33
CA THR A 385 3.20 -10.95 26.64
C THR A 385 2.22 -10.18 25.76
N LEU A 386 1.04 -10.73 25.50
CA LEU A 386 0.06 -10.15 24.56
C LEU A 386 -1.29 -9.90 25.21
N VAL A 387 -1.63 -10.61 26.28
CA VAL A 387 -2.96 -10.56 26.91
C VAL A 387 -3.31 -9.14 27.37
N LEU A 388 -2.38 -8.41 27.98
CA LEU A 388 -2.63 -7.07 28.50
C LEU A 388 -2.83 -6.06 27.35
N ASP A 389 -1.97 -6.09 26.34
CA ASP A 389 -2.07 -5.18 25.18
C ASP A 389 -3.42 -5.36 24.46
N ILE A 390 -3.85 -6.59 24.25
CA ILE A 390 -5.11 -6.90 23.57
C ILE A 390 -6.31 -6.60 24.45
N LEU A 391 -6.22 -6.81 25.77
CA LEU A 391 -7.26 -6.47 26.71
C LEU A 391 -7.54 -4.96 26.69
N ILE A 392 -6.48 -4.14 26.84
CA ILE A 392 -6.59 -2.67 26.81
C ILE A 392 -7.11 -2.22 25.45
N PHE A 393 -6.54 -2.74 24.36
CA PHE A 393 -6.97 -2.41 23.00
C PHE A 393 -8.47 -2.68 22.79
N TYR A 394 -8.96 -3.83 23.27
CA TYR A 394 -10.38 -4.18 23.17
C TYR A 394 -11.27 -3.21 23.96
N LEU A 395 -10.89 -2.84 25.19
CA LEU A 395 -11.66 -1.89 25.99
C LEU A 395 -11.70 -0.50 25.35
N VAL A 396 -10.59 -0.05 24.78
CA VAL A 396 -10.51 1.24 24.04
C VAL A 396 -11.43 1.22 22.83
N LEU A 397 -11.41 0.14 22.03
CA LEU A 397 -12.32 0.00 20.89
C LEU A 397 -13.79 -0.02 21.35
N ARG A 398 -14.08 -0.74 22.41
CA ARG A 398 -15.45 -0.84 22.93
C ARG A 398 -15.97 0.49 23.45
N ALA A 399 -15.13 1.29 24.09
CA ALA A 399 -15.48 2.65 24.50
C ALA A 399 -15.76 3.57 23.29
N LEU A 400 -14.96 3.43 22.22
CA LEU A 400 -15.17 4.18 20.99
C LEU A 400 -16.49 3.78 20.30
N ASP A 401 -16.75 2.47 20.17
CA ASP A 401 -18.00 1.92 19.61
C ASP A 401 -19.22 2.41 20.41
N THR A 402 -19.12 2.46 21.75
CA THR A 402 -20.20 2.94 22.61
C THR A 402 -20.60 4.38 22.29
N ILE A 403 -19.61 5.26 22.00
CA ILE A 403 -19.90 6.63 21.56
C ILE A 403 -20.50 6.63 20.15
N GLU A 404 -19.99 5.79 19.27
CA GLU A 404 -20.43 5.70 17.87
C GLU A 404 -21.86 5.17 17.77
N ASP A 405 -22.18 4.13 18.52
CA ASP A 405 -23.46 3.42 18.44
C ASP A 405 -24.60 4.13 19.21
N ASP A 406 -24.29 5.04 20.16
CA ASP A 406 -25.33 5.72 20.93
C ASP A 406 -26.13 6.69 20.03
N MET A 407 -27.36 6.29 19.73
CA MET A 407 -28.27 7.05 18.89
C MET A 407 -29.25 7.93 19.72
N THR A 408 -29.20 7.81 21.04
CA THR A 408 -30.16 8.47 21.95
C THR A 408 -29.57 9.70 22.61
N PHE A 409 -28.39 9.58 23.18
CA PHE A 409 -27.71 10.68 23.88
C PHE A 409 -27.37 11.84 22.95
N PHE A 410 -26.96 11.54 21.74
CA PHE A 410 -26.59 12.54 20.74
C PHE A 410 -27.69 12.86 19.73
N ALA A 411 -28.95 12.46 20.00
CA ALA A 411 -30.05 12.68 19.07
C ALA A 411 -30.27 14.18 18.78
N GLY A 412 -30.09 14.55 17.50
CA GLY A 412 -30.14 15.95 17.05
C GLY A 412 -28.85 16.75 17.26
N GLU A 413 -27.81 16.13 17.83
CA GLU A 413 -26.50 16.76 18.10
C GLU A 413 -25.34 15.93 17.53
N GLU A 414 -25.49 15.39 16.31
CA GLU A 414 -24.49 14.52 15.66
C GLU A 414 -23.13 15.21 15.50
N HIS A 415 -23.10 16.53 15.45
CA HIS A 415 -21.84 17.30 15.38
C HIS A 415 -21.05 17.20 16.69
N ILE A 416 -21.72 17.11 17.86
CA ILE A 416 -21.08 16.92 19.17
C ILE A 416 -20.54 15.49 19.26
N LYS A 417 -21.32 14.50 18.83
CA LYS A 417 -20.86 13.11 18.70
C LYS A 417 -19.58 13.02 17.87
N CYS A 418 -19.55 13.65 16.70
CA CYS A 418 -18.36 13.72 15.85
C CYS A 418 -17.16 14.42 16.53
N GLN A 419 -17.40 15.43 17.38
CA GLN A 419 -16.33 16.07 18.15
C GLN A 419 -15.73 15.11 19.18
N HIS A 420 -16.56 14.34 19.91
CA HIS A 420 -16.11 13.33 20.84
C HIS A 420 -15.28 12.25 20.15
N LEU A 421 -15.76 11.70 19.04
CA LEU A 421 -15.05 10.70 18.25
C LEU A 421 -13.68 11.20 17.75
N ARG A 422 -13.63 12.42 17.23
CA ARG A 422 -12.36 13.03 16.76
C ARG A 422 -11.38 13.34 17.88
N ALA A 423 -11.89 13.64 19.05
CA ALA A 423 -11.08 13.97 20.22
C ALA A 423 -10.71 12.75 21.06
N PHE A 424 -11.33 11.57 20.80
CA PHE A 424 -11.26 10.37 21.61
C PHE A 424 -9.81 9.98 21.94
N GLY A 425 -8.96 9.80 20.93
CA GLY A 425 -7.58 9.40 21.12
C GLY A 425 -6.76 10.36 21.99
N ARG A 426 -7.03 11.66 21.93
CA ARG A 426 -6.32 12.67 22.72
C ARG A 426 -6.88 12.83 24.13
N LYS A 427 -8.20 12.80 24.27
CA LYS A 427 -8.86 13.02 25.55
C LYS A 427 -8.99 11.72 26.34
N TYR A 428 -9.51 10.67 25.74
CA TYR A 428 -9.73 9.39 26.44
C TYR A 428 -8.42 8.70 26.80
N LEU A 429 -7.42 8.70 25.89
CA LEU A 429 -6.14 8.04 26.11
C LEU A 429 -5.05 8.96 26.66
N GLY A 430 -5.27 10.27 26.67
CA GLY A 430 -4.25 11.26 27.07
C GLY A 430 -4.58 12.06 28.31
N ASP A 431 -5.77 11.94 28.87
CA ASP A 431 -6.24 12.68 30.05
C ASP A 431 -6.91 11.76 31.05
N ALA A 432 -6.20 11.45 32.12
CA ALA A 432 -6.66 10.58 33.19
C ALA A 432 -7.92 11.03 33.91
N THR A 433 -8.31 12.29 33.76
CA THR A 433 -9.48 12.87 34.42
C THR A 433 -10.69 12.94 33.48
N TRP A 434 -10.49 12.61 32.19
CA TRP A 434 -11.58 12.67 31.23
C TRP A 434 -12.55 11.51 31.39
N HIS A 435 -13.82 11.84 31.41
CA HIS A 435 -14.94 10.90 31.43
C HIS A 435 -16.06 11.46 30.56
N LEU A 436 -17.01 10.61 30.20
CA LEU A 436 -18.18 10.98 29.43
C LEU A 436 -19.43 10.33 30.03
N ASP A 437 -20.23 11.15 30.73
CA ASP A 437 -21.40 10.68 31.45
C ASP A 437 -22.60 10.50 30.53
N GLY A 438 -23.42 9.49 30.82
CA GLY A 438 -24.72 9.29 30.19
C GLY A 438 -24.70 8.63 28.81
N VAL A 439 -23.54 8.39 28.21
CA VAL A 439 -23.42 7.74 26.91
C VAL A 439 -23.39 6.22 27.05
N GLY A 440 -24.15 5.52 26.21
CA GLY A 440 -24.26 4.06 26.24
C GLY A 440 -25.17 3.53 27.35
N GLU A 441 -25.15 2.22 27.57
CA GLU A 441 -25.99 1.53 28.56
C GLU A 441 -25.19 0.51 29.39
N GLY A 442 -25.57 0.30 30.63
CA GLY A 442 -25.02 -0.76 31.49
C GLY A 442 -23.50 -0.72 31.64
N ALA A 443 -22.84 -1.84 31.39
CA ALA A 443 -21.38 -1.97 31.54
C ALA A 443 -20.58 -1.10 30.54
N GLU A 444 -21.15 -0.80 29.38
CA GLU A 444 -20.53 0.05 28.37
C GLU A 444 -20.54 1.52 28.80
N ARG A 445 -21.62 1.98 29.42
CA ARG A 445 -21.69 3.30 30.05
C ARG A 445 -20.65 3.42 31.16
N ALA A 446 -20.58 2.43 32.07
CA ALA A 446 -19.61 2.41 33.16
C ALA A 446 -18.15 2.46 32.65
N LEU A 447 -17.88 1.94 31.42
CA LEU A 447 -16.56 2.02 30.80
C LEU A 447 -16.17 3.45 30.45
N LEU A 448 -17.13 4.33 30.08
CA LEU A 448 -16.89 5.74 29.76
C LEU A 448 -16.92 6.65 31.01
N GLU A 449 -17.71 6.30 32.01
CA GLU A 449 -17.87 7.09 33.24
C GLU A 449 -16.76 6.83 34.26
N GLU A 450 -16.22 5.60 34.34
CA GLU A 450 -15.27 5.14 35.36
C GLU A 450 -13.83 5.05 34.83
N VAL A 451 -13.47 5.76 33.77
CA VAL A 451 -12.11 5.70 33.23
C VAL A 451 -11.08 6.02 34.31
N ARG A 452 -10.20 5.06 34.57
CA ARG A 452 -9.01 5.26 35.40
C ARG A 452 -7.79 5.19 34.50
N ALA A 453 -6.98 6.23 34.54
CA ALA A 453 -5.74 6.30 33.76
C ALA A 453 -4.71 5.30 34.26
#